data_53b2903bd56aa1891574e64d2b561174
#
_entry.id   53b2903bd56aa1891574e64d2b561174
#
_cell.length_a   1.000
_cell.length_b   1.000
_cell.length_c   1.000
_cell.angle_alpha   90.00
_cell.angle_beta   90.00
_cell.angle_gamma   90.00
#
_symmetry.space_group_name_H-M   'P 1'
#
loop_
_entity.id
_entity.type
_entity.pdbx_description
1 polymer ?
#
loop_
_entity_poly.entity_id
_entity_poly.type
_entity_poly.pdbx_seq_one_letter_code
_entity_poly.pdbx_strand_id
1 'polypeptide(L)'
;MVFDLGSDRGRGELVLGILRIVLGFMLIWAFLDKLLGLGMPTTPDAAMINGGSPTEYYLSHLVSGPFEGIYSSLAGNPVLDILLMAGLLLVGAAMILGVASRLSTVGMCVMMALMFSLEIPPDDNPFVDYHIVYILASIAIYYLGGYGALGLGERWSELSIVKRFPILR
;
A
#
# COMPACT_ATOMS: atom_id res chain seq x y z
N MET A 1 -25.21 5.80 2.49
CA MET A 1 -25.44 4.64 1.60
C MET A 1 -25.98 3.50 2.46
N VAL A 2 -27.17 2.98 2.16
CA VAL A 2 -27.74 1.79 2.83
C VAL A 2 -27.29 0.60 2.01
N PHE A 3 -26.44 -0.27 2.61
CA PHE A 3 -26.03 -1.51 1.93
C PHE A 3 -27.20 -2.46 1.84
N ASP A 4 -27.52 -2.89 0.64
CA ASP A 4 -28.47 -3.98 0.45
C ASP A 4 -27.77 -5.33 0.74
N LEU A 5 -27.67 -5.66 2.03
CA LEU A 5 -27.13 -6.94 2.49
C LEU A 5 -28.03 -8.13 2.10
N GLY A 6 -29.19 -7.88 1.53
CA GLY A 6 -30.08 -8.91 0.99
C GLY A 6 -29.60 -9.45 -0.35
N SER A 7 -28.80 -8.69 -1.10
CA SER A 7 -28.26 -9.10 -2.41
C SER A 7 -26.84 -9.64 -2.33
N ASP A 8 -26.50 -10.59 -3.18
CA ASP A 8 -25.12 -11.12 -3.28
C ASP A 8 -24.13 -10.04 -3.71
N ARG A 9 -24.56 -9.08 -4.51
CA ARG A 9 -23.77 -7.92 -4.92
C ARG A 9 -23.40 -7.05 -3.70
N GLY A 10 -24.34 -6.69 -2.86
CA GLY A 10 -24.08 -5.86 -1.67
C GLY A 10 -23.16 -6.54 -0.67
N ARG A 11 -23.30 -7.86 -0.52
CA ARG A 11 -22.38 -8.67 0.32
C ARG A 11 -20.96 -8.68 -0.28
N GLY A 12 -20.83 -8.81 -1.61
CA GLY A 12 -19.56 -8.77 -2.30
C GLY A 12 -18.85 -7.41 -2.13
N GLU A 13 -19.57 -6.32 -2.31
CA GLU A 13 -19.05 -4.95 -2.10
C GLU A 13 -18.58 -4.75 -0.65
N LEU A 14 -19.30 -5.28 0.35
CA LEU A 14 -18.90 -5.23 1.76
C LEU A 14 -17.60 -5.98 2.00
N VAL A 15 -17.47 -7.22 1.50
CA VAL A 15 -16.24 -8.01 1.63
C VAL A 15 -15.05 -7.31 1.00
N LEU A 16 -15.23 -6.72 -0.19
CA LEU A 16 -14.18 -5.94 -0.85
C LEU A 16 -13.83 -4.66 -0.08
N GLY A 17 -14.80 -4.00 0.56
CA GLY A 17 -14.56 -2.87 1.44
C GLY A 17 -13.73 -3.25 2.67
N ILE A 18 -14.01 -4.40 3.28
CA ILE A 18 -13.21 -4.95 4.39
C ILE A 18 -11.80 -5.29 3.90
N LEU A 19 -11.66 -5.97 2.77
CA LEU A 19 -10.35 -6.31 2.19
C LEU A 19 -9.52 -5.05 1.91
N ARG A 20 -10.14 -3.98 1.40
CA ARG A 20 -9.50 -2.67 1.20
C ARG A 20 -8.95 -2.10 2.51
N ILE A 21 -9.75 -2.14 3.58
CA ILE A 21 -9.34 -1.65 4.91
C ILE A 21 -8.15 -2.48 5.43
N VAL A 22 -8.19 -3.80 5.29
CA VAL A 22 -7.11 -4.70 5.71
C VAL A 22 -5.82 -4.38 4.96
N LEU A 23 -5.86 -4.25 3.63
CA LEU A 23 -4.68 -3.88 2.83
C LEU A 23 -4.15 -2.50 3.21
N GLY A 24 -5.04 -1.53 3.43
CA GLY A 24 -4.64 -0.20 3.90
C GLY A 24 -3.99 -0.24 5.28
N PHE A 25 -4.52 -1.05 6.20
CA PHE A 25 -3.97 -1.22 7.53
C PHE A 25 -2.57 -1.84 7.51
N MET A 26 -2.31 -2.80 6.60
CA MET A 26 -0.96 -3.37 6.43
C MET A 26 0.07 -2.28 6.08
N LEU A 27 -0.28 -1.34 5.20
CA LEU A 27 0.61 -0.23 4.85
C LEU A 27 0.81 0.74 6.02
N ILE A 28 -0.26 1.11 6.73
CA ILE A 28 -0.18 1.97 7.92
C ILE A 28 0.64 1.31 9.02
N TRP A 29 0.47 0.00 9.23
CA TRP A 29 1.28 -0.74 10.19
C TRP A 29 2.76 -0.70 9.81
N ALA A 30 3.10 -0.98 8.55
CA ALA A 30 4.47 -0.90 8.06
C ALA A 30 5.07 0.52 8.20
N PHE A 31 4.26 1.56 7.99
CA PHE A 31 4.65 2.94 8.24
C PHE A 31 4.97 3.18 9.71
N LEU A 32 4.07 2.79 10.62
CA LEU A 32 4.25 2.99 12.06
C LEU A 32 5.44 2.20 12.61
N ASP A 33 5.63 0.97 12.16
CA ASP A 33 6.76 0.14 12.57
C ASP A 33 8.10 0.77 12.16
N LYS A 34 8.22 1.21 10.90
CA LYS A 34 9.43 1.88 10.40
C LYS A 34 9.66 3.25 11.05
N LEU A 35 8.60 3.96 11.36
CA LEU A 35 8.71 5.27 12.03
C LEU A 35 9.16 5.12 13.49
N LEU A 36 8.51 4.21 14.25
CA LEU A 36 8.60 4.14 15.72
C LEU A 36 9.48 2.99 16.24
N GLY A 37 9.83 2.00 15.40
CA GLY A 37 10.61 0.83 15.81
C GLY A 37 9.83 -0.10 16.74
N LEU A 38 8.67 -0.59 16.27
CA LEU A 38 7.77 -1.43 17.06
C LEU A 38 8.24 -2.89 17.21
N GLY A 39 9.33 -3.26 16.56
CA GLY A 39 9.90 -4.61 16.58
C GLY A 39 9.23 -5.60 15.61
N MET A 40 8.54 -5.11 14.56
CA MET A 40 7.82 -5.97 13.59
C MET A 40 8.00 -5.50 12.13
N PRO A 41 9.19 -5.65 11.52
CA PRO A 41 10.47 -6.12 12.00
C PRO A 41 11.45 -5.02 12.45
N THR A 42 11.05 -3.72 12.43
CA THR A 42 11.95 -2.58 12.67
C THR A 42 12.27 -2.45 14.15
N THR A 43 13.54 -2.63 14.52
CA THR A 43 13.97 -2.42 15.91
C THR A 43 13.96 -0.93 16.29
N PRO A 44 13.90 -0.59 17.60
CA PRO A 44 13.95 0.81 18.05
C PRO A 44 15.16 1.58 17.52
N ASP A 45 16.33 0.94 17.42
CA ASP A 45 17.57 1.56 16.94
C ASP A 45 17.51 1.86 15.43
N ALA A 46 16.76 1.07 14.67
CA ALA A 46 16.56 1.25 13.22
C ALA A 46 15.36 2.16 12.89
N ALA A 47 14.64 2.66 13.90
CA ALA A 47 13.49 3.53 13.70
C ALA A 47 13.87 4.87 13.08
N MET A 48 13.05 5.37 12.16
CA MET A 48 13.30 6.65 11.48
C MET A 48 13.38 7.83 12.46
N ILE A 49 12.57 7.83 13.54
CA ILE A 49 12.62 8.86 14.59
C ILE A 49 13.93 8.87 15.38
N ASN A 50 14.67 7.78 15.36
CA ASN A 50 15.98 7.63 16.00
C ASN A 50 17.14 7.78 15.00
N GLY A 51 16.87 8.22 13.78
CA GLY A 51 17.86 8.45 12.73
C GLY A 51 18.15 7.22 11.86
N GLY A 52 17.39 6.13 12.01
CA GLY A 52 17.47 4.97 11.12
C GLY A 52 16.91 5.25 9.73
N SER A 53 17.37 4.48 8.75
CA SER A 53 16.85 4.51 7.37
C SER A 53 15.89 3.35 7.13
N PRO A 54 14.62 3.63 6.81
CA PRO A 54 13.61 2.59 6.49
C PRO A 54 13.99 1.67 5.34
N THR A 55 14.84 2.12 4.40
CA THR A 55 15.23 1.34 3.22
C THR A 55 16.60 0.67 3.36
N GLU A 56 17.49 1.15 4.22
CA GLU A 56 18.90 0.75 4.25
C GLU A 56 19.09 -0.76 4.47
N TYR A 57 18.50 -1.27 5.56
CA TYR A 57 18.65 -2.69 5.88
C TYR A 57 18.10 -3.59 4.77
N TYR A 58 16.92 -3.26 4.26
CA TYR A 58 16.24 -4.06 3.25
C TYR A 58 17.03 -4.07 1.94
N LEU A 59 17.39 -2.89 1.45
CA LEU A 59 18.11 -2.75 0.18
C LEU A 59 19.57 -3.21 0.24
N SER A 60 20.18 -3.28 1.44
CA SER A 60 21.56 -3.77 1.60
C SER A 60 21.66 -5.29 1.78
N HIS A 61 20.61 -5.95 2.32
CA HIS A 61 20.75 -7.33 2.80
C HIS A 61 19.71 -8.31 2.25
N LEU A 62 18.54 -7.83 1.84
CA LEU A 62 17.41 -8.68 1.47
C LEU A 62 17.07 -8.65 -0.02
N VAL A 63 17.74 -7.81 -0.79
CA VAL A 63 17.54 -7.76 -2.24
C VAL A 63 18.32 -8.87 -2.92
N SER A 64 17.70 -9.52 -3.89
CA SER A 64 18.30 -10.57 -4.70
C SER A 64 17.90 -10.47 -6.18
N GLY A 65 18.63 -11.16 -7.04
CA GLY A 65 18.31 -11.31 -8.45
C GLY A 65 18.80 -10.19 -9.36
N PRO A 66 18.15 -9.97 -10.52
CA PRO A 66 18.73 -9.17 -11.60
C PRO A 66 18.86 -7.66 -11.27
N PHE A 67 18.14 -7.17 -10.29
CA PHE A 67 18.14 -5.74 -9.90
C PHE A 67 18.94 -5.46 -8.62
N GLU A 68 19.58 -6.45 -8.02
CA GLU A 68 20.33 -6.34 -6.76
C GLU A 68 21.32 -5.17 -6.77
N GLY A 69 22.16 -5.05 -7.80
CA GLY A 69 23.16 -3.99 -7.88
C GLY A 69 22.55 -2.57 -7.94
N ILE A 70 21.38 -2.43 -8.56
CA ILE A 70 20.67 -1.14 -8.62
C ILE A 70 20.12 -0.80 -7.24
N TYR A 71 19.38 -1.72 -6.63
CA TYR A 71 18.73 -1.48 -5.35
C TYR A 71 19.74 -1.29 -4.20
N SER A 72 20.80 -2.10 -4.15
CA SER A 72 21.84 -1.96 -3.14
C SER A 72 22.55 -0.61 -3.22
N SER A 73 22.73 -0.05 -4.42
CA SER A 73 23.31 1.30 -4.59
C SER A 73 22.40 2.44 -4.08
N LEU A 74 21.12 2.15 -3.85
CA LEU A 74 20.12 3.09 -3.36
C LEU A 74 19.88 2.98 -1.85
N ALA A 75 20.50 2.01 -1.17
CA ALA A 75 20.35 1.80 0.26
C ALA A 75 20.75 3.04 1.07
N GLY A 76 19.93 3.40 2.06
CA GLY A 76 20.18 4.57 2.91
C GLY A 76 19.99 5.92 2.22
N ASN A 77 19.37 5.96 1.03
CA ASN A 77 19.07 7.23 0.35
C ASN A 77 17.87 7.94 1.01
N PRO A 78 18.07 9.14 1.61
CA PRO A 78 16.99 9.83 2.33
C PRO A 78 15.76 10.17 1.48
N VAL A 79 15.94 10.38 0.17
CA VAL A 79 14.81 10.65 -0.73
C VAL A 79 13.94 9.41 -0.88
N LEU A 80 14.55 8.23 -0.98
CA LEU A 80 13.82 6.96 -1.06
C LEU A 80 13.12 6.64 0.27
N ASP A 81 13.77 6.92 1.39
CA ASP A 81 13.16 6.78 2.71
C ASP A 81 11.87 7.61 2.82
N ILE A 82 11.94 8.89 2.43
CA ILE A 82 10.78 9.79 2.43
C ILE A 82 9.69 9.30 1.47
N LEU A 83 10.06 8.89 0.25
CA LEU A 83 9.11 8.40 -0.74
C LEU A 83 8.42 7.12 -0.27
N LEU A 84 9.16 6.16 0.30
CA LEU A 84 8.60 4.95 0.88
C LEU A 84 7.62 5.29 2.01
N MET A 85 8.05 6.10 2.97
CA MET A 85 7.24 6.48 4.12
C MET A 85 5.98 7.25 3.73
N ALA A 86 6.10 8.21 2.79
CA ALA A 86 4.96 8.92 2.24
C ALA A 86 4.00 7.98 1.49
N GLY A 87 4.53 7.06 0.71
CA GLY A 87 3.73 6.04 0.01
C GLY A 87 2.94 5.17 0.99
N LEU A 88 3.60 4.59 1.99
CA LEU A 88 2.97 3.77 3.02
C LEU A 88 1.84 4.53 3.74
N LEU A 89 2.10 5.77 4.15
CA LEU A 89 1.13 6.59 4.86
C LEU A 89 -0.05 7.00 3.96
N LEU A 90 0.23 7.62 2.82
CA LEU A 90 -0.81 8.22 1.97
C LEU A 90 -1.67 7.15 1.29
N VAL A 91 -1.06 6.11 0.74
CA VAL A 91 -1.80 5.01 0.12
C VAL A 91 -2.58 4.23 1.16
N GLY A 92 -1.96 3.89 2.30
CA GLY A 92 -2.62 3.18 3.39
C GLY A 92 -3.81 3.95 3.96
N ALA A 93 -3.63 5.25 4.25
CA ALA A 93 -4.71 6.11 4.74
C ALA A 93 -5.83 6.25 3.71
N ALA A 94 -5.52 6.48 2.44
CA ALA A 94 -6.51 6.59 1.38
C ALA A 94 -7.31 5.28 1.21
N MET A 95 -6.66 4.13 1.29
CA MET A 95 -7.33 2.83 1.27
C MET A 95 -8.23 2.64 2.49
N ILE A 96 -7.78 2.91 3.71
CA ILE A 96 -8.62 2.78 4.92
C ILE A 96 -9.84 3.69 4.82
N LEU A 97 -9.64 4.96 4.46
CA LEU A 97 -10.72 5.95 4.35
C LEU A 97 -11.63 5.72 3.14
N GLY A 98 -11.19 4.96 2.16
CA GLY A 98 -11.92 4.74 0.92
C GLY A 98 -12.02 5.99 0.05
N VAL A 99 -10.96 6.79 0.02
CA VAL A 99 -10.86 8.02 -0.79
C VAL A 99 -9.79 7.89 -1.87
N ALA A 100 -9.80 8.81 -2.84
CA ALA A 100 -8.80 8.83 -3.92
C ALA A 100 -8.61 7.45 -4.56
N SER A 101 -9.70 6.76 -4.89
CA SER A 101 -9.73 5.33 -5.26
C SER A 101 -8.76 4.98 -6.38
N ARG A 102 -8.66 5.84 -7.40
CA ARG A 102 -7.74 5.64 -8.53
C ARG A 102 -6.29 5.76 -8.09
N LEU A 103 -5.94 6.82 -7.35
CA LEU A 103 -4.56 7.08 -6.93
C LEU A 103 -4.09 6.06 -5.90
N SER A 104 -4.93 5.68 -4.93
CA SER A 104 -4.57 4.68 -3.93
C SER A 104 -4.40 3.29 -4.54
N THR A 105 -5.24 2.91 -5.51
CA THR A 105 -5.08 1.64 -6.24
C THR A 105 -3.78 1.63 -7.05
N VAL A 106 -3.50 2.70 -7.82
CA VAL A 106 -2.24 2.81 -8.58
C VAL A 106 -1.04 2.82 -7.63
N GLY A 107 -1.11 3.59 -6.55
CA GLY A 107 -0.04 3.64 -5.54
C GLY A 107 0.24 2.27 -4.93
N MET A 108 -0.81 1.51 -4.56
CA MET A 108 -0.68 0.14 -4.07
C MET A 108 -0.02 -0.77 -5.11
N CYS A 109 -0.49 -0.73 -6.36
CA CYS A 109 0.09 -1.54 -7.44
C CYS A 109 1.58 -1.21 -7.66
N VAL A 110 1.94 0.07 -7.70
CA VAL A 110 3.34 0.50 -7.88
C VAL A 110 4.21 0.04 -6.72
N MET A 111 3.76 0.24 -5.47
CA MET A 111 4.50 -0.18 -4.29
C MET A 111 4.71 -1.71 -4.26
N MET A 112 3.67 -2.48 -4.54
CA MET A 112 3.78 -3.94 -4.57
C MET A 112 4.63 -4.44 -5.73
N ALA A 113 4.56 -3.80 -6.90
CA ALA A 113 5.42 -4.15 -8.04
C ALA A 113 6.91 -3.85 -7.75
N LEU A 114 7.21 -2.73 -7.08
CA LEU A 114 8.57 -2.43 -6.63
C LEU A 114 9.03 -3.46 -5.60
N MET A 115 8.21 -3.80 -4.60
CA MET A 115 8.56 -4.82 -3.60
C MET A 115 8.80 -6.19 -4.25
N PHE A 116 7.93 -6.63 -5.16
CA PHE A 116 8.14 -7.85 -5.94
C PHE A 116 9.47 -7.86 -6.69
N SER A 117 9.87 -6.71 -7.26
CA SER A 117 11.12 -6.62 -8.04
C SER A 117 12.40 -6.67 -7.21
N LEU A 118 12.30 -6.56 -5.87
CA LEU A 118 13.45 -6.70 -4.97
C LEU A 118 13.94 -8.14 -4.84
N GLU A 119 13.06 -9.12 -5.04
CA GLU A 119 13.32 -10.55 -4.82
C GLU A 119 12.83 -11.36 -6.04
N ILE A 120 13.55 -11.28 -7.15
CA ILE A 120 13.24 -12.06 -8.36
C ILE A 120 14.34 -13.09 -8.61
N PRO A 121 14.02 -14.39 -8.69
CA PRO A 121 12.71 -15.00 -8.44
C PRO A 121 12.35 -15.01 -6.94
N PRO A 122 11.06 -14.95 -6.57
CA PRO A 122 10.63 -15.13 -5.20
C PRO A 122 11.00 -16.51 -4.64
N ASP A 123 11.27 -16.60 -3.34
CA ASP A 123 11.78 -17.81 -2.71
C ASP A 123 10.78 -18.98 -2.72
N ASP A 124 9.50 -18.69 -2.46
CA ASP A 124 8.47 -19.73 -2.33
C ASP A 124 7.93 -20.23 -3.69
N ASN A 125 7.88 -19.38 -4.69
CA ASN A 125 7.37 -19.70 -6.02
C ASN A 125 8.02 -18.80 -7.07
N PRO A 126 8.64 -19.35 -8.13
CA PRO A 126 9.46 -18.57 -9.06
C PRO A 126 8.66 -17.54 -9.90
N PHE A 127 7.33 -17.58 -9.88
CA PHE A 127 6.49 -16.73 -10.71
C PHE A 127 5.56 -15.80 -9.94
N VAL A 128 5.09 -16.20 -8.75
CA VAL A 128 4.02 -15.50 -8.02
C VAL A 128 4.30 -15.53 -6.53
N ASP A 129 4.19 -14.36 -5.91
CA ASP A 129 4.19 -14.21 -4.47
C ASP A 129 2.97 -13.38 -3.98
N TYR A 130 2.94 -13.04 -2.70
CA TYR A 130 1.85 -12.24 -2.12
C TYR A 130 1.77 -10.82 -2.69
N HIS A 131 2.83 -10.23 -3.22
CA HIS A 131 2.78 -8.89 -3.84
C HIS A 131 1.87 -8.89 -5.07
N ILE A 132 1.98 -9.92 -5.91
CA ILE A 132 1.10 -10.08 -7.09
C ILE A 132 -0.36 -10.26 -6.66
N VAL A 133 -0.60 -11.01 -5.58
CA VAL A 133 -1.96 -11.18 -5.03
C VAL A 133 -2.53 -9.84 -4.55
N TYR A 134 -1.74 -9.01 -3.88
CA TYR A 134 -2.17 -7.68 -3.42
C TYR A 134 -2.43 -6.70 -4.57
N ILE A 135 -1.66 -6.77 -5.66
CA ILE A 135 -1.94 -6.02 -6.89
C ILE A 135 -3.31 -6.39 -7.43
N LEU A 136 -3.56 -7.69 -7.64
CA LEU A 136 -4.83 -8.17 -8.20
C LEU A 136 -6.01 -7.86 -7.27
N ALA A 137 -5.84 -8.02 -5.95
CA ALA A 137 -6.85 -7.66 -4.96
C ALA A 137 -7.19 -6.17 -5.00
N SER A 138 -6.20 -5.30 -5.10
CA SER A 138 -6.41 -3.84 -5.20
C SER A 138 -7.16 -3.45 -6.46
N ILE A 139 -6.83 -4.08 -7.58
CA ILE A 139 -7.52 -3.89 -8.86
C ILE A 139 -8.97 -4.38 -8.76
N ALA A 140 -9.20 -5.56 -8.17
CA ALA A 140 -10.54 -6.09 -7.95
C ALA A 140 -11.39 -5.18 -7.05
N ILE A 141 -10.83 -4.69 -5.94
CA ILE A 141 -11.48 -3.72 -5.05
C ILE A 141 -11.93 -2.49 -5.82
N TYR A 142 -11.06 -1.95 -6.70
CA TYR A 142 -11.38 -0.76 -7.48
C TYR A 142 -12.53 -1.00 -8.46
N TYR A 143 -12.45 -2.05 -9.27
CA TYR A 143 -13.43 -2.30 -10.33
C TYR A 143 -14.76 -2.87 -9.84
N LEU A 144 -14.77 -3.57 -8.71
CA LEU A 144 -15.95 -4.26 -8.18
C LEU A 144 -16.65 -3.49 -7.05
N GLY A 145 -16.36 -2.20 -6.87
CA GLY A 145 -17.11 -1.32 -5.98
C GLY A 145 -16.68 -1.31 -4.51
N GLY A 146 -15.53 -1.93 -4.17
CA GLY A 146 -15.02 -1.99 -2.79
C GLY A 146 -14.70 -0.63 -2.15
N TYR A 147 -14.54 0.43 -2.93
CA TYR A 147 -14.38 1.80 -2.40
C TYR A 147 -15.69 2.45 -1.97
N GLY A 148 -16.84 2.00 -2.49
CA GLY A 148 -18.15 2.46 -2.05
C GLY A 148 -18.53 1.92 -0.67
N ALA A 149 -18.08 0.72 -0.33
CA ALA A 149 -18.37 0.09 0.94
C ALA A 149 -17.47 0.60 2.07
N LEU A 150 -18.07 0.97 3.21
CA LEU A 150 -17.34 1.40 4.42
C LEU A 150 -16.34 2.55 4.18
N GLY A 151 -16.60 3.41 3.18
CA GLY A 151 -15.69 4.48 2.76
C GLY A 151 -16.32 5.86 2.79
N LEU A 152 -15.45 6.88 2.73
CA LEU A 152 -15.82 8.29 2.65
C LEU A 152 -15.81 8.82 1.21
N GLY A 153 -15.74 7.94 0.20
CA GLY A 153 -15.58 8.29 -1.21
C GLY A 153 -16.66 9.23 -1.75
N GLU A 154 -17.91 9.09 -1.32
CA GLU A 154 -18.99 10.01 -1.71
C GLU A 154 -18.70 11.43 -1.22
N ARG A 155 -18.43 11.59 0.09
CA ARG A 155 -18.10 12.92 0.68
C ARG A 155 -16.82 13.50 0.07
N TRP A 156 -15.82 12.67 -0.19
CA TRP A 156 -14.58 13.05 -0.85
C TRP A 156 -14.85 13.61 -2.25
N SER A 157 -15.70 12.95 -3.03
CA SER A 157 -16.03 13.37 -4.41
C SER A 157 -16.77 14.71 -4.48
N GLU A 158 -17.40 15.15 -3.38
CA GLU A 158 -18.11 16.44 -3.27
C GLU A 158 -17.16 17.62 -3.03
N LEU A 159 -15.93 17.39 -2.58
CA LEU A 159 -14.95 18.44 -2.32
C LEU A 159 -14.64 19.22 -3.60
N SER A 160 -14.57 20.55 -3.50
CA SER A 160 -14.31 21.43 -4.64
C SER A 160 -13.01 21.11 -5.38
N ILE A 161 -11.96 20.72 -4.63
CA ILE A 161 -10.67 20.32 -5.20
C ILE A 161 -10.78 19.02 -6.01
N VAL A 162 -11.58 18.06 -5.53
CA VAL A 162 -11.78 16.77 -6.21
C VAL A 162 -12.65 16.95 -7.46
N LYS A 163 -13.64 17.85 -7.40
CA LYS A 163 -14.42 18.23 -8.58
C LYS A 163 -13.56 18.91 -9.63
N ARG A 164 -12.61 19.75 -9.22
CA ARG A 164 -11.68 20.45 -10.10
C ARG A 164 -10.62 19.52 -10.72
N PHE A 165 -10.19 18.51 -9.97
CA PHE A 165 -9.16 17.54 -10.39
C PHE A 165 -9.70 16.11 -10.30
N PRO A 166 -10.39 15.60 -11.34
CA PRO A 166 -11.06 14.28 -11.30
C PRO A 166 -10.13 13.08 -11.06
N ILE A 167 -8.82 13.25 -11.22
CA ILE A 167 -7.83 12.23 -10.90
C ILE A 167 -7.80 11.90 -9.39
N LEU A 168 -8.27 12.82 -8.55
CA LEU A 168 -8.35 12.65 -7.10
C LEU A 168 -9.57 11.83 -6.63
N ARG A 169 -10.39 11.35 -7.56
CA ARG A 169 -11.56 10.51 -7.22
C ARG A 169 -11.17 9.10 -6.87
#